data_abcd49b9b93c93aa5137aa4b97d8fedc
#
_entry.id   abcd49b9b93c93aa5137aa4b97d8fedc
#
_cell.length_a   1.000
_cell.length_b   1.000
_cell.length_c   1.000
_cell.angle_alpha   90.00
_cell.angle_beta   90.00
_cell.angle_gamma   90.00
#
_symmetry.space_group_name_H-M   'P 1'
#
loop_
_entity.id
_entity.type
_entity.pdbx_description
1 polymer ?
#
loop_
_entity_poly.entity_id
_entity_poly.type
_entity_poly.pdbx_seq_one_letter_code
_entity_poly.pdbx_strand_id
1 'polypeptide(L)'
;WNNREQAWVGMLNVNLHDLLAWNRTAGANQLFDPNDTSDGGPVIFLSVVGPQSAGIPTGLNPKRRYGVRVFGSSNLDFPAGMADPTGAMIVSDQAIYVEGNYNVGTVANPKMPAAFIGDAINVLSAGWSTTANKRNDYQARIALTTASRPAADTTIWAAFLGGVDTTNGGNYSGGFENYP
;
A
#
# COMPACT_ATOMS: atom_id res chain seq x y z
N TRP A 1 1.69 -6.52 -12.83
CA TRP A 1 1.22 -5.90 -14.08
C TRP A 1 0.03 -5.00 -13.80
N ASN A 2 0.11 -3.75 -14.22
CA ASN A 2 -1.01 -2.83 -14.18
C ASN A 2 -1.71 -2.82 -15.54
N ASN A 3 -2.93 -3.34 -15.60
CA ASN A 3 -3.71 -3.46 -16.84
C ASN A 3 -4.14 -2.10 -17.40
N ARG A 4 -4.31 -1.11 -16.56
CA ARG A 4 -4.71 0.23 -16.99
C ARG A 4 -3.57 0.94 -17.71
N GLU A 5 -2.38 0.85 -17.15
CA GLU A 5 -1.19 1.48 -17.71
C GLU A 5 -0.47 0.59 -18.72
N GLN A 6 -0.91 -0.66 -18.88
CA GLN A 6 -0.27 -1.67 -19.74
C GLN A 6 1.23 -1.82 -19.46
N ALA A 7 1.61 -1.79 -18.19
CA ALA A 7 3.01 -1.77 -17.76
C ALA A 7 3.27 -2.65 -16.54
N TRP A 8 4.52 -3.08 -16.40
CA TRP A 8 5.01 -3.67 -15.17
C TRP A 8 5.33 -2.56 -14.16
N VAL A 9 4.88 -2.74 -12.93
CA VAL A 9 5.17 -1.86 -11.80
C VAL A 9 6.10 -2.61 -10.85
N GLY A 10 7.26 -2.02 -10.57
CA GLY A 10 8.18 -2.52 -9.55
C GLY A 10 7.62 -2.19 -8.16
N MET A 11 7.45 -3.19 -7.30
CA MET A 11 6.78 -3.03 -6.02
C MET A 11 7.74 -3.10 -4.85
N LEU A 12 7.72 -2.06 -4.00
CA LEU A 12 8.18 -2.16 -2.63
C LEU A 12 7.08 -2.86 -1.81
N ASN A 13 7.35 -4.08 -1.38
CA ASN A 13 6.41 -4.84 -0.55
C ASN A 13 6.68 -4.57 0.93
N VAL A 14 5.70 -4.02 1.62
CA VAL A 14 5.77 -3.67 3.05
C VAL A 14 4.77 -4.51 3.83
N ASN A 15 5.25 -5.47 4.60
CA ASN A 15 4.46 -6.09 5.64
C ASN A 15 4.38 -5.11 6.81
N LEU A 16 3.24 -4.45 6.98
CA LEU A 16 3.14 -3.37 7.96
C LEU A 16 3.25 -3.88 9.38
N HIS A 17 2.66 -5.03 9.69
CA HIS A 17 2.79 -5.63 11.01
C HIS A 17 4.27 -5.92 11.36
N ASP A 18 5.02 -6.50 10.43
CA ASP A 18 6.44 -6.81 10.67
C ASP A 18 7.29 -5.53 10.75
N LEU A 19 6.97 -4.50 9.95
CA LEU A 19 7.64 -3.21 10.03
C LEU A 19 7.44 -2.55 11.39
N LEU A 20 6.21 -2.54 11.89
CA LEU A 20 5.88 -1.98 13.20
C LEU A 20 6.59 -2.75 14.32
N ALA A 21 6.56 -4.09 14.26
CA ALA A 21 7.24 -4.95 15.22
C ALA A 21 8.76 -4.73 15.22
N TRP A 22 9.37 -4.65 14.02
CA TRP A 22 10.78 -4.36 13.88
C TRP A 22 11.15 -2.96 14.40
N ASN A 23 10.40 -1.94 14.00
CA ASN A 23 10.67 -0.56 14.42
C ASN A 23 10.72 -0.45 15.94
N ARG A 24 9.87 -1.18 16.65
CA ARG A 24 9.85 -1.19 18.11
C ARG A 24 11.16 -1.73 18.72
N THR A 25 11.72 -2.77 18.11
CA THR A 25 12.92 -3.44 18.62
C THR A 25 14.22 -2.85 18.08
N ALA A 26 14.13 -1.93 17.12
CA ALA A 26 15.28 -1.39 16.41
C ALA A 26 16.16 -0.43 17.23
N GLY A 27 15.72 -0.03 18.42
CA GLY A 27 16.48 0.86 19.31
C GLY A 27 16.83 2.19 18.62
N ALA A 28 18.14 2.49 18.52
CA ALA A 28 18.61 3.73 17.88
C ALA A 28 18.37 3.77 16.36
N ASN A 29 17.95 2.68 15.74
CA ASN A 29 17.66 2.58 14.31
C ASN A 29 16.15 2.68 14.00
N GLN A 30 15.34 3.12 14.95
CA GLN A 30 13.90 3.33 14.71
C GLN A 30 13.68 4.35 13.60
N LEU A 31 12.73 4.06 12.72
CA LEU A 31 12.33 4.95 11.63
C LEU A 31 11.35 6.02 12.10
N PHE A 32 10.57 5.72 13.13
CA PHE A 32 9.61 6.63 13.76
C PHE A 32 9.47 6.28 15.23
N ASP A 33 9.00 7.24 16.04
CA ASP A 33 8.77 7.02 17.46
C ASP A 33 7.60 6.04 17.67
N PRO A 34 7.84 4.84 18.22
CA PRO A 34 6.77 3.86 18.47
C PRO A 34 5.82 4.31 19.58
N ASN A 35 6.19 5.31 20.38
CA ASN A 35 5.37 5.86 21.45
C ASN A 35 4.70 7.18 21.03
N ASP A 36 4.70 7.50 19.74
CA ASP A 36 4.01 8.69 19.25
C ASP A 36 2.50 8.56 19.49
N THR A 37 2.02 9.37 20.43
CA THR A 37 0.61 9.49 20.81
C THR A 37 -0.02 10.76 20.27
N SER A 38 0.64 11.45 19.34
CA SER A 38 0.06 12.61 18.67
C SER A 38 -1.23 12.26 17.92
N ASP A 39 -2.07 13.24 17.70
CA ASP A 39 -3.33 13.05 16.98
C ASP A 39 -3.08 12.47 15.59
N GLY A 40 -3.65 11.29 15.30
CA GLY A 40 -3.51 10.61 14.03
C GLY A 40 -2.38 9.58 13.97
N GLY A 41 -1.53 9.47 14.99
CA GLY A 41 -0.45 8.48 15.07
C GLY A 41 0.69 8.70 14.07
N PRO A 42 1.57 7.70 13.90
CA PRO A 42 2.73 7.82 13.03
C PRO A 42 2.37 8.03 11.56
N VAL A 43 3.11 8.93 10.92
CA VAL A 43 3.09 9.14 9.47
C VAL A 43 4.28 8.44 8.85
N ILE A 44 4.03 7.43 8.04
CA ILE A 44 5.06 6.63 7.37
C ILE A 44 5.11 7.03 5.89
N PHE A 45 6.16 7.76 5.50
CA PHE A 45 6.39 8.12 4.11
C PHE A 45 7.24 7.06 3.43
N LEU A 46 6.71 6.50 2.34
CA LEU A 46 7.34 5.45 1.56
C LEU A 46 7.54 5.94 0.12
N SER A 47 8.79 6.01 -0.32
CA SER A 47 9.14 6.36 -1.69
C SER A 47 10.13 5.35 -2.25
N VAL A 48 9.92 4.92 -3.48
CA VAL A 48 10.79 3.97 -4.17
C VAL A 48 11.67 4.71 -5.15
N VAL A 49 12.96 4.68 -4.90
CA VAL A 49 13.97 5.16 -5.84
C VAL A 49 14.64 3.95 -6.48
N GLY A 50 14.27 3.68 -7.71
CA GLY A 50 14.83 2.56 -8.46
C GLY A 50 15.80 3.01 -9.54
N PRO A 51 16.60 2.06 -10.10
CA PRO A 51 17.42 2.38 -11.25
C PRO A 51 16.51 2.83 -12.39
N GLN A 52 16.80 3.99 -12.94
CA GLN A 52 16.19 4.42 -14.19
C GLN A 52 16.58 3.38 -15.26
N SER A 53 15.68 2.45 -15.56
CA SER A 53 15.95 1.47 -16.60
C SER A 53 16.06 2.21 -17.94
N ALA A 54 17.17 2.01 -18.62
CA ALA A 54 17.32 2.36 -20.03
C ALA A 54 16.11 1.79 -20.78
N GLY A 55 15.35 2.63 -21.50
CA GLY A 55 14.15 2.21 -22.23
C GLY A 55 12.82 2.75 -21.72
N ILE A 56 12.81 3.66 -20.75
CA ILE A 56 11.61 4.46 -20.46
C ILE A 56 11.42 5.43 -21.63
N PRO A 57 10.29 5.40 -22.35
CA PRO A 57 10.00 6.40 -23.35
C PRO A 57 10.14 7.80 -22.75
N THR A 58 10.84 8.68 -23.45
CA THR A 58 10.96 10.10 -23.10
C THR A 58 9.55 10.68 -22.90
N GLY A 59 9.28 11.20 -21.71
CA GLY A 59 7.98 11.80 -21.37
C GLY A 59 7.13 11.04 -20.36
N LEU A 60 7.50 9.80 -20.00
CA LEU A 60 6.85 9.10 -18.89
C LEU A 60 7.54 9.45 -17.56
N ASN A 61 6.74 9.78 -16.56
CA ASN A 61 7.25 9.98 -15.21
C ASN A 61 7.87 8.67 -14.70
N PRO A 62 9.18 8.63 -14.39
CA PRO A 62 9.83 7.42 -13.89
C PRO A 62 9.21 6.90 -12.58
N LYS A 63 8.56 7.75 -11.80
CA LYS A 63 7.84 7.37 -10.58
C LYS A 63 6.70 6.40 -10.82
N ARG A 64 6.06 6.43 -11.98
CA ARG A 64 4.93 5.55 -12.33
C ARG A 64 5.32 4.09 -12.51
N ARG A 65 6.59 3.78 -12.59
CA ARG A 65 7.07 2.39 -12.70
C ARG A 65 7.28 1.72 -11.37
N TYR A 66 7.13 2.45 -10.30
CA TYR A 66 7.27 1.95 -8.94
C TYR A 66 6.00 2.23 -8.16
N GLY A 67 5.74 1.36 -7.22
CA GLY A 67 4.62 1.50 -6.30
C GLY A 67 4.95 0.87 -4.96
N VAL A 68 4.14 1.18 -3.99
CA VAL A 68 4.23 0.63 -2.64
C VAL A 68 3.06 -0.31 -2.42
N ARG A 69 3.33 -1.56 -2.06
CA ARG A 69 2.31 -2.49 -1.62
C ARG A 69 2.37 -2.65 -0.12
N VAL A 70 1.26 -2.37 0.55
CA VAL A 70 1.09 -2.56 2.00
C VAL A 70 0.20 -3.77 2.24
N PHE A 71 0.65 -4.69 3.08
CA PHE A 71 -0.07 -5.92 3.44
C PHE A 71 0.22 -6.32 4.89
N GLY A 72 -0.40 -7.42 5.37
CA GLY A 72 -0.20 -7.92 6.73
C GLY A 72 -0.76 -6.99 7.82
N SER A 73 -1.78 -6.22 7.52
CA SER A 73 -2.27 -5.12 8.36
C SER A 73 -3.77 -5.20 8.63
N SER A 74 -4.31 -6.42 8.73
CA SER A 74 -5.72 -6.62 9.11
C SER A 74 -6.06 -5.98 10.46
N ASN A 75 -5.09 -5.96 11.37
CA ASN A 75 -5.12 -5.16 12.58
C ASN A 75 -3.89 -4.25 12.59
N LEU A 76 -4.06 -3.05 13.13
CA LEU A 76 -2.96 -2.09 13.35
C LEU A 76 -2.48 -2.15 14.81
N ASP A 77 -2.64 -3.30 15.45
CA ASP A 77 -2.13 -3.53 16.78
C ASP A 77 -0.60 -3.55 16.77
N PHE A 78 -0.02 -2.83 17.70
CA PHE A 78 1.38 -3.00 18.00
C PHE A 78 1.58 -4.30 18.79
N PRO A 79 2.76 -4.94 18.66
CA PRO A 79 3.08 -6.12 19.46
C PRO A 79 2.87 -5.89 20.95
N ALA A 80 2.38 -6.91 21.65
CA ALA A 80 1.97 -6.84 23.05
C ALA A 80 2.96 -6.08 23.96
N GLY A 81 2.44 -5.17 24.76
CA GLY A 81 3.19 -4.35 25.73
C GLY A 81 3.54 -2.93 25.23
N MET A 82 2.98 -2.48 24.13
CA MET A 82 2.97 -1.08 23.70
C MET A 82 1.62 -0.44 23.97
N ALA A 83 1.60 0.87 24.18
CA ALA A 83 0.40 1.65 23.98
C ALA A 83 0.02 1.53 22.49
N ASP A 84 -1.26 1.26 22.21
CA ASP A 84 -1.74 1.25 20.84
C ASP A 84 -1.54 2.63 20.21
N PRO A 85 -1.16 2.69 18.93
CA PRO A 85 -1.01 3.98 18.26
C PRO A 85 -2.37 4.68 18.21
N THR A 86 -2.36 5.98 18.23
CA THR A 86 -3.57 6.79 18.09
C THR A 86 -4.09 6.81 16.64
N GLY A 87 -3.36 6.19 15.72
CA GLY A 87 -3.69 6.04 14.31
C GLY A 87 -2.49 5.61 13.49
N ALA A 88 -2.63 5.54 12.17
CA ALA A 88 -1.55 5.28 11.24
C ALA A 88 -1.82 5.93 9.87
N MET A 89 -0.86 6.64 9.34
CA MET A 89 -0.95 7.24 8.01
C MET A 89 0.18 6.76 7.13
N ILE A 90 -0.17 6.19 5.98
CA ILE A 90 0.78 5.77 4.95
C ILE A 90 0.74 6.78 3.81
N VAL A 91 1.88 7.36 3.51
CA VAL A 91 2.03 8.39 2.48
C VAL A 91 3.05 7.93 1.45
N SER A 92 2.76 8.17 0.17
CA SER A 92 3.70 7.90 -0.92
C SER A 92 3.51 8.93 -2.03
N ASP A 93 4.60 9.29 -2.69
CA ASP A 93 4.58 10.06 -3.94
C ASP A 93 4.32 9.15 -5.17
N GLN A 94 3.97 7.89 -4.94
CA GLN A 94 3.74 6.86 -5.94
C GLN A 94 2.40 6.17 -5.71
N ALA A 95 2.07 5.22 -6.60
CA ALA A 95 0.88 4.40 -6.42
C ALA A 95 0.99 3.50 -5.18
N ILE A 96 -0.06 3.51 -4.35
CA ILE A 96 -0.19 2.63 -3.19
C ILE A 96 -1.14 1.48 -3.55
N TYR A 97 -0.74 0.27 -3.22
CA TYR A 97 -1.52 -0.95 -3.35
C TYR A 97 -1.79 -1.52 -1.96
N VAL A 98 -3.05 -1.52 -1.54
CA VAL A 98 -3.46 -2.07 -0.25
C VAL A 98 -3.93 -3.49 -0.48
N GLU A 99 -3.19 -4.48 0.03
CA GLU A 99 -3.49 -5.89 -0.20
C GLU A 99 -4.12 -6.52 1.05
N GLY A 100 -5.29 -7.07 0.84
CA GLY A 100 -6.03 -7.76 1.89
C GLY A 100 -6.76 -6.82 2.84
N ASN A 101 -7.20 -7.38 3.96
CA ASN A 101 -7.87 -6.62 4.99
C ASN A 101 -6.93 -5.63 5.67
N TYR A 102 -7.46 -4.46 5.98
CA TYR A 102 -6.71 -3.40 6.65
C TYR A 102 -7.52 -2.77 7.77
N ASN A 103 -6.93 -2.71 8.98
CA ASN A 103 -7.49 -2.02 10.15
C ASN A 103 -8.93 -2.45 10.47
N VAL A 104 -9.22 -3.73 10.33
CA VAL A 104 -10.57 -4.26 10.56
C VAL A 104 -10.95 -4.15 12.03
N GLY A 105 -9.95 -4.30 12.89
CA GLY A 105 -10.12 -4.27 14.34
C GLY A 105 -10.83 -5.51 14.89
N THR A 106 -10.76 -5.65 16.17
CA THR A 106 -11.48 -6.65 16.97
C THR A 106 -12.07 -5.96 18.20
N VAL A 107 -12.79 -6.72 19.04
CA VAL A 107 -13.28 -6.17 20.31
C VAL A 107 -12.10 -5.82 21.24
N ALA A 108 -11.03 -6.61 21.20
CA ALA A 108 -9.84 -6.37 22.02
C ALA A 108 -8.94 -5.26 21.43
N ASN A 109 -8.87 -5.17 20.09
CA ASN A 109 -8.04 -4.22 19.36
C ASN A 109 -8.95 -3.44 18.40
N PRO A 110 -9.56 -2.33 18.85
CA PRO A 110 -10.50 -1.59 18.03
C PRO A 110 -9.81 -0.95 16.82
N LYS A 111 -10.59 -0.63 15.80
CA LYS A 111 -10.12 0.15 14.66
C LYS A 111 -9.54 1.49 15.11
N MET A 112 -8.46 1.90 14.45
CA MET A 112 -7.81 3.17 14.69
C MET A 112 -8.01 4.13 13.52
N PRO A 113 -7.92 5.45 13.73
CA PRO A 113 -7.81 6.40 12.63
C PRO A 113 -6.69 6.01 11.69
N ALA A 114 -6.99 5.91 10.40
CA ALA A 114 -6.01 5.50 9.41
C ALA A 114 -6.24 6.21 8.08
N ALA A 115 -5.15 6.46 7.34
CA ALA A 115 -5.23 7.07 6.03
C ALA A 115 -4.16 6.54 5.07
N PHE A 116 -4.51 6.53 3.79
CA PHE A 116 -3.58 6.36 2.67
C PHE A 116 -3.59 7.63 1.83
N ILE A 117 -2.42 8.18 1.59
CA ILE A 117 -2.22 9.37 0.74
C ILE A 117 -1.22 8.99 -0.34
N GLY A 118 -1.63 8.97 -1.59
CA GLY A 118 -0.78 8.53 -2.70
C GLY A 118 -1.20 9.10 -4.03
N ASP A 119 -0.35 8.93 -5.05
CA ASP A 119 -0.69 9.35 -6.41
C ASP A 119 -1.90 8.56 -6.93
N ALA A 120 -1.83 7.25 -6.86
CA ALA A 120 -2.96 6.35 -7.12
C ALA A 120 -3.15 5.36 -5.98
N ILE A 121 -4.39 5.01 -5.67
CA ILE A 121 -4.70 4.03 -4.64
C ILE A 121 -5.43 2.86 -5.27
N ASN A 122 -4.88 1.67 -5.07
CA ASN A 122 -5.38 0.40 -5.60
C ASN A 122 -5.68 -0.55 -4.45
N VAL A 123 -6.85 -1.18 -4.48
CA VAL A 123 -7.20 -2.23 -3.54
C VAL A 123 -6.99 -3.59 -4.21
N LEU A 124 -6.21 -4.43 -3.57
CA LEU A 124 -6.01 -5.82 -3.96
C LEU A 124 -6.75 -6.72 -2.97
N SER A 125 -7.51 -7.65 -3.51
CA SER A 125 -8.38 -8.54 -2.73
C SER A 125 -7.61 -9.30 -1.63
N ALA A 126 -8.29 -9.67 -0.54
CA ALA A 126 -7.72 -10.51 0.50
C ALA A 126 -7.23 -11.89 -0.02
N GLY A 127 -7.73 -12.31 -1.17
CA GLY A 127 -7.26 -13.51 -1.88
C GLY A 127 -6.12 -13.26 -2.88
N TRP A 128 -5.61 -12.05 -3.00
CA TRP A 128 -4.64 -11.70 -4.06
C TRP A 128 -3.35 -12.50 -3.98
N SER A 129 -2.77 -12.59 -2.81
CA SER A 129 -1.45 -13.19 -2.58
C SER A 129 -1.49 -14.37 -1.61
N THR A 130 -2.49 -15.23 -1.74
CA THR A 130 -2.66 -16.38 -0.85
C THR A 130 -1.57 -17.45 -0.99
N THR A 131 -0.64 -17.31 -1.92
CA THR A 131 0.37 -18.32 -2.16
C THR A 131 1.77 -17.74 -2.22
N ALA A 132 2.74 -18.50 -1.74
CA ALA A 132 4.17 -18.23 -1.79
C ALA A 132 4.68 -17.92 -3.23
N ASN A 133 3.88 -18.14 -4.25
CA ASN A 133 4.29 -18.05 -5.64
C ASN A 133 4.00 -16.70 -6.31
N LYS A 134 3.41 -15.72 -5.62
CA LYS A 134 3.04 -14.41 -6.19
C LYS A 134 2.36 -14.52 -7.56
N ARG A 135 1.60 -15.59 -7.73
CA ARG A 135 1.04 -15.99 -9.01
C ARG A 135 0.07 -14.95 -9.54
N ASN A 136 -0.65 -14.29 -8.63
CA ASN A 136 -1.63 -13.28 -9.01
C ASN A 136 -0.99 -12.03 -9.62
N ASP A 137 0.18 -11.62 -9.16
CA ASP A 137 0.92 -10.50 -9.75
C ASP A 137 1.26 -10.78 -11.22
N TYR A 138 1.69 -12.01 -11.50
CA TYR A 138 2.02 -12.42 -12.86
C TYR A 138 0.78 -12.67 -13.71
N GLN A 139 -0.25 -13.29 -13.13
CA GLN A 139 -1.50 -13.58 -13.83
C GLN A 139 -2.35 -12.35 -14.11
N ALA A 140 -2.15 -11.25 -13.38
CA ALA A 140 -2.85 -10.00 -13.66
C ALA A 140 -2.72 -9.55 -15.12
N ARG A 141 -1.61 -9.91 -15.78
CA ARG A 141 -1.38 -9.62 -17.19
C ARG A 141 -2.23 -10.46 -18.14
N ILE A 142 -2.47 -11.72 -17.80
CA ILE A 142 -3.09 -12.70 -18.70
C ILE A 142 -4.54 -12.99 -18.35
N ALA A 143 -5.00 -12.58 -17.18
CA ALA A 143 -6.37 -12.80 -16.74
C ALA A 143 -7.32 -11.83 -17.44
N LEU A 144 -8.02 -12.31 -18.46
CA LEU A 144 -8.90 -11.50 -19.30
C LEU A 144 -10.35 -11.41 -18.81
N THR A 145 -10.73 -12.27 -17.87
CA THR A 145 -12.11 -12.35 -17.36
C THR A 145 -12.16 -12.28 -15.84
N THR A 146 -13.27 -11.81 -15.28
CA THR A 146 -13.51 -11.81 -13.84
C THR A 146 -13.50 -13.22 -13.24
N ALA A 147 -13.94 -14.21 -14.00
CA ALA A 147 -13.92 -15.62 -13.57
C ALA A 147 -12.50 -16.16 -13.38
N SER A 148 -11.52 -15.64 -14.10
CA SER A 148 -10.11 -16.00 -13.96
C SER A 148 -9.37 -15.21 -12.88
N ARG A 149 -10.05 -14.24 -12.26
CA ARG A 149 -9.54 -13.38 -11.19
C ARG A 149 -10.53 -13.34 -10.02
N PRO A 150 -10.79 -14.48 -9.36
CA PRO A 150 -11.70 -14.48 -8.23
C PRO A 150 -11.15 -13.57 -7.12
N ALA A 151 -12.00 -12.70 -6.62
CA ALA A 151 -11.72 -11.87 -5.46
C ALA A 151 -12.29 -12.53 -4.20
N ALA A 152 -11.63 -12.32 -3.08
CA ALA A 152 -12.17 -12.58 -1.75
C ALA A 152 -12.65 -11.26 -1.13
N ASP A 153 -13.60 -11.35 -0.22
CA ASP A 153 -14.09 -10.20 0.53
C ASP A 153 -12.92 -9.48 1.21
N THR A 154 -12.91 -8.17 1.05
CA THR A 154 -11.82 -7.33 1.54
C THR A 154 -12.40 -6.13 2.26
N THR A 155 -11.97 -5.93 3.50
CA THR A 155 -12.44 -4.84 4.35
C THR A 155 -11.29 -3.91 4.66
N ILE A 156 -11.45 -2.63 4.34
CA ILE A 156 -10.44 -1.59 4.61
C ILE A 156 -11.11 -0.45 5.38
N TRP A 157 -10.55 -0.13 6.54
CA TRP A 157 -10.98 1.00 7.36
C TRP A 157 -9.89 2.07 7.34
N ALA A 158 -9.95 2.96 6.37
CA ALA A 158 -9.04 4.08 6.23
C ALA A 158 -9.68 5.19 5.41
N ALA A 159 -9.20 6.42 5.57
CA ALA A 159 -9.43 7.48 4.63
C ALA A 159 -8.47 7.34 3.44
N PHE A 160 -8.90 7.77 2.25
CA PHE A 160 -8.08 7.75 1.05
C PHE A 160 -7.97 9.15 0.45
N LEU A 161 -6.75 9.54 0.11
CA LEU A 161 -6.47 10.76 -0.65
C LEU A 161 -5.56 10.39 -1.83
N GLY A 162 -6.13 10.41 -3.02
CA GLY A 162 -5.42 10.08 -4.26
C GLY A 162 -5.23 11.29 -5.16
N GLY A 163 -4.32 11.19 -6.13
CA GLY A 163 -4.09 12.24 -7.11
C GLY A 163 -3.15 13.33 -6.62
N VAL A 164 -2.11 12.96 -5.90
CA VAL A 164 -1.12 13.92 -5.36
C VAL A 164 -0.12 14.43 -6.41
N ASP A 165 -0.01 13.76 -7.55
CA ASP A 165 0.85 14.20 -8.65
C ASP A 165 0.04 14.87 -9.77
N THR A 166 0.70 15.72 -10.53
CA THR A 166 0.06 16.53 -11.57
C THR A 166 -0.15 15.68 -12.83
N THR A 167 -1.36 15.70 -13.37
CA THR A 167 -1.66 15.11 -14.68
C THR A 167 -1.10 15.99 -15.78
N ASN A 168 -0.17 15.48 -16.57
CA ASN A 168 0.45 16.18 -17.68
C ASN A 168 0.14 15.52 -19.04
N GLY A 169 -0.14 16.32 -20.04
CA GLY A 169 -0.08 15.91 -21.45
C GLY A 169 -1.14 14.88 -21.88
N GLY A 170 -2.33 14.91 -21.31
CA GLY A 170 -3.42 14.00 -21.71
C GLY A 170 -3.27 12.56 -21.19
N ASN A 171 -2.27 12.29 -20.40
CA ASN A 171 -2.14 11.01 -19.70
C ASN A 171 -2.85 11.11 -18.35
N TYR A 172 -3.74 10.16 -18.10
CA TYR A 172 -4.35 10.03 -16.79
C TYR A 172 -3.28 9.65 -15.76
N SER A 173 -3.24 10.37 -14.66
CA SER A 173 -2.38 10.03 -13.53
C SER A 173 -3.15 10.18 -12.23
N GLY A 174 -3.00 9.17 -11.41
CA GLY A 174 -3.47 9.19 -10.04
C GLY A 174 -4.96 8.99 -9.84
N GLY A 175 -5.37 9.07 -8.59
CA GLY A 175 -6.72 8.88 -8.14
C GLY A 175 -7.00 7.48 -7.63
N PHE A 176 -8.30 7.14 -7.52
CA PHE A 176 -8.73 5.82 -7.07
C PHE A 176 -8.81 4.86 -8.25
N GLU A 177 -8.01 3.79 -8.17
CA GLU A 177 -8.02 2.71 -9.14
C GLU A 177 -8.57 1.45 -8.49
N ASN A 178 -9.34 0.67 -9.26
CA ASN A 178 -9.98 -0.57 -8.77
C ASN A 178 -10.79 -0.39 -7.48
N TYR A 179 -11.48 0.72 -7.36
CA TYR A 179 -12.45 0.88 -6.29
C TYR A 179 -13.70 0.06 -6.63
N PRO A 180 -14.20 -0.77 -5.70
CA PRO A 180 -15.39 -1.59 -5.92
C PRO A 180 -16.67 -0.74 -6.02
#